data_9f3d85db2b78b4de4501405b790429ab
#
_entry.id   9f3d85db2b78b4de4501405b790429ab
#
_cell.length_a   1.000
_cell.length_b   1.000
_cell.length_c   1.000
_cell.angle_alpha   90.00
_cell.angle_beta   90.00
_cell.angle_gamma   90.00
#
_symmetry.space_group_name_H-M   'P 1'
#
loop_
_entity.id
_entity.type
_entity.pdbx_description
1 polymer ?
#
loop_
_entity_poly.entity_id
_entity_poly.type
_entity_poly.pdbx_seq_one_letter_code
_entity_poly.pdbx_strand_id
1 'polypeptide(L)'
;ASSDQYAPEVAANAMRWDIFNPWAIICELSSSHPLPAKRIRALGKLATRQGQVPALQVPDRAPESYWDDFVTDALVNYAPLLGLVAGLIVALALGVTEEAWVVGLGAAVAGAGIGMLIKLGFSYPIGRFAGQRVADLVQEIKVSRIRCVPSTLSGRIIGRGIPGLYWSEDLVIQDDTGFMTMDYRQPIAALDFLFGLFRAEQFVGQDVRVEGWYRRFPIPYLEIYKVYLPNGDVHTSHNRGVAKFIAAGMTIVGALVFLYGLLVVAGVG
;
A
#
# COMPACT_ATOMS: atom_id res chain seq x y z
N ALA A 1 28.26 17.52 6.63
CA ALA A 1 27.48 16.37 6.20
C ALA A 1 27.71 16.21 4.70
N SER A 2 28.34 15.09 4.32
CA SER A 2 28.78 14.81 2.96
C SER A 2 27.58 14.63 2.02
N SER A 3 27.72 15.21 0.83
CA SER A 3 26.76 15.17 -0.29
C SER A 3 26.63 13.79 -0.97
N ASP A 4 27.08 12.72 -0.34
CA ASP A 4 27.05 11.35 -0.88
C ASP A 4 25.73 10.60 -0.58
N GLN A 5 24.66 11.33 -0.32
CA GLN A 5 23.39 10.75 0.17
C GLN A 5 22.68 9.80 -0.79
N TYR A 6 23.05 9.74 -2.07
CA TYR A 6 22.63 8.68 -2.98
C TYR A 6 23.75 8.37 -3.97
N ALA A 7 24.41 7.25 -3.79
CA ALA A 7 25.26 6.72 -4.85
C ALA A 7 24.43 6.68 -6.16
N PRO A 8 24.94 7.14 -7.30
CA PRO A 8 24.21 7.17 -8.58
C PRO A 8 23.56 5.82 -8.94
N GLU A 9 24.19 4.73 -8.50
CA GLU A 9 23.67 3.36 -8.67
C GLU A 9 22.39 3.10 -7.89
N VAL A 10 22.29 3.57 -6.63
CA VAL A 10 21.05 3.42 -5.82
C VAL A 10 19.92 4.19 -6.48
N ALA A 11 20.19 5.42 -6.94
CA ALA A 11 19.21 6.24 -7.64
C ALA A 11 18.74 5.57 -8.95
N ALA A 12 19.67 5.03 -9.75
CA ALA A 12 19.35 4.32 -10.99
C ALA A 12 18.54 3.05 -10.72
N ASN A 13 18.87 2.29 -9.68
CA ASN A 13 18.14 1.09 -9.27
C ASN A 13 16.75 1.43 -8.73
N ALA A 14 16.61 2.49 -7.95
CA ALA A 14 15.29 2.95 -7.47
C ALA A 14 14.35 3.33 -8.64
N MET A 15 14.88 3.86 -9.74
CA MET A 15 14.10 4.20 -10.94
C MET A 15 13.57 2.99 -11.70
N ARG A 16 14.10 1.77 -11.46
CA ARG A 16 13.67 0.55 -12.16
C ARG A 16 12.18 0.25 -11.93
N TRP A 17 11.66 0.55 -10.77
CA TRP A 17 10.24 0.39 -10.48
C TRP A 17 9.37 1.24 -11.43
N ASP A 18 9.66 2.51 -11.59
CA ASP A 18 8.91 3.44 -12.45
C ASP A 18 8.94 3.03 -13.94
N ILE A 19 9.96 2.26 -14.32
CA ILE A 19 10.18 1.87 -15.71
C ILE A 19 9.60 0.51 -16.03
N PHE A 20 9.70 -0.44 -15.11
CA PHE A 20 9.43 -1.84 -15.39
C PHE A 20 8.22 -2.41 -14.65
N ASN A 21 7.81 -1.82 -13.52
CA ASN A 21 6.63 -2.30 -12.81
C ASN A 21 5.35 -1.84 -13.52
N PRO A 22 4.41 -2.75 -13.87
CA PRO A 22 3.17 -2.37 -14.55
C PRO A 22 2.29 -1.39 -13.77
N TRP A 23 2.37 -1.35 -12.43
CA TRP A 23 1.69 -0.34 -11.62
C TRP A 23 2.11 1.08 -11.96
N ALA A 24 3.34 1.28 -12.44
CA ALA A 24 3.81 2.58 -12.90
C ALA A 24 3.00 3.11 -14.11
N ILE A 25 2.51 2.19 -14.97
CA ILE A 25 1.62 2.55 -16.10
C ILE A 25 0.30 3.11 -15.57
N ILE A 26 -0.28 2.45 -14.54
CA ILE A 26 -1.52 2.92 -13.90
C ILE A 26 -1.34 4.30 -13.27
N CYS A 27 -0.18 4.55 -12.62
CA CYS A 27 0.15 5.87 -12.08
C CYS A 27 0.22 6.94 -13.18
N GLU A 28 0.79 6.60 -14.34
CA GLU A 28 0.89 7.55 -15.46
C GLU A 28 -0.46 7.87 -16.11
N LEU A 29 -1.43 6.94 -16.11
CA LEU A 29 -2.77 7.21 -16.62
C LEU A 29 -3.50 8.33 -15.86
N SER A 30 -3.15 8.53 -14.59
CA SER A 30 -3.68 9.61 -13.74
C SER A 30 -2.76 10.83 -13.67
N SER A 31 -1.64 10.83 -14.40
CA SER A 31 -0.64 11.90 -14.41
C SER A 31 -0.66 12.70 -15.72
N SER A 32 -0.40 13.99 -15.62
CA SER A 32 -0.27 14.86 -16.81
C SER A 32 1.07 14.67 -17.56
N HIS A 33 2.04 14.00 -16.94
CA HIS A 33 3.38 13.82 -17.49
C HIS A 33 3.90 12.41 -17.20
N PRO A 34 4.80 11.87 -18.06
CA PRO A 34 5.51 10.63 -17.78
C PRO A 34 6.29 10.71 -16.46
N LEU A 35 6.41 9.59 -15.76
CA LEU A 35 7.18 9.49 -14.53
C LEU A 35 8.63 10.00 -14.72
N PRO A 36 9.21 10.68 -13.72
CA PRO A 36 10.54 11.28 -13.83
C PRO A 36 11.62 10.32 -14.32
N ALA A 37 11.58 9.06 -13.88
CA ALA A 37 12.54 8.02 -14.30
C ALA A 37 12.52 7.75 -15.81
N LYS A 38 11.33 7.75 -16.45
CA LYS A 38 11.21 7.58 -17.91
C LYS A 38 11.80 8.75 -18.66
N ARG A 39 11.63 9.97 -18.15
CA ARG A 39 12.21 11.20 -18.71
C ARG A 39 13.73 11.17 -18.60
N ILE A 40 14.27 10.80 -17.43
CA ILE A 40 15.73 10.68 -17.19
C ILE A 40 16.33 9.63 -18.12
N ARG A 41 15.66 8.48 -18.28
CA ARG A 41 16.10 7.44 -19.23
C ARG A 41 16.11 7.95 -20.68
N ALA A 42 15.11 8.72 -21.10
CA ALA A 42 15.06 9.30 -22.45
C ALA A 42 16.20 10.31 -22.67
N LEU A 43 16.48 11.16 -21.69
CA LEU A 43 17.61 12.10 -21.71
C LEU A 43 18.96 11.37 -21.75
N GLY A 44 19.11 10.28 -20.98
CA GLY A 44 20.31 9.44 -21.02
C GLY A 44 20.57 8.84 -22.42
N LYS A 45 19.52 8.34 -23.09
CA LYS A 45 19.62 7.84 -24.48
C LYS A 45 20.01 8.94 -25.46
N LEU A 46 19.49 10.15 -25.27
CA LEU A 46 19.86 11.31 -26.10
C LEU A 46 21.33 11.68 -25.89
N ALA A 47 21.79 11.76 -24.64
CA ALA A 47 23.19 12.03 -24.32
C ALA A 47 24.14 11.02 -24.98
N THR A 48 23.81 9.71 -24.89
CA THR A 48 24.60 8.66 -25.55
C THR A 48 24.65 8.82 -27.07
N ARG A 49 23.54 9.21 -27.72
CA ARG A 49 23.51 9.49 -29.17
C ARG A 49 24.38 10.69 -29.54
N GLN A 50 24.59 11.62 -28.63
CA GLN A 50 25.46 12.79 -28.82
C GLN A 50 26.92 12.52 -28.40
N GLY A 51 27.29 11.27 -28.08
CA GLY A 51 28.63 10.89 -27.63
C GLY A 51 28.96 11.30 -26.20
N GLN A 52 27.94 11.68 -25.39
CA GLN A 52 28.11 12.05 -24.00
C GLN A 52 27.84 10.85 -23.08
N VAL A 53 28.49 10.82 -21.91
CA VAL A 53 28.21 9.83 -20.87
C VAL A 53 27.00 10.28 -20.05
N PRO A 54 25.92 9.50 -19.99
CA PRO A 54 24.74 9.88 -19.18
C PRO A 54 25.10 9.88 -17.69
N ALA A 55 24.58 10.85 -16.94
CA ALA A 55 24.79 11.00 -15.50
C ALA A 55 24.22 9.80 -14.69
N LEU A 56 23.16 9.17 -15.20
CA LEU A 56 22.57 7.96 -14.61
C LEU A 56 22.40 6.90 -15.70
N GLN A 57 22.91 5.71 -15.44
CA GLN A 57 22.77 4.55 -16.32
C GLN A 57 21.60 3.70 -15.85
N VAL A 58 20.42 3.97 -16.40
CA VAL A 58 19.22 3.18 -16.10
C VAL A 58 19.11 2.00 -17.08
N PRO A 59 18.91 0.77 -16.62
CA PRO A 59 18.82 -0.41 -17.48
C PRO A 59 17.72 -0.28 -18.53
N ASP A 60 18.01 -0.74 -19.75
CA ASP A 60 17.06 -0.71 -20.87
C ASP A 60 16.06 -1.86 -20.85
N ARG A 61 16.41 -2.97 -20.21
CA ARG A 61 15.59 -4.18 -20.15
C ARG A 61 15.32 -4.59 -18.71
N ALA A 62 14.10 -5.06 -18.46
CA ALA A 62 13.77 -5.73 -17.22
C ALA A 62 14.49 -7.08 -17.13
N PRO A 63 14.97 -7.49 -15.96
CA PRO A 63 15.57 -8.81 -15.75
C PRO A 63 14.54 -9.94 -15.90
N GLU A 64 13.26 -9.66 -15.61
CA GLU A 64 12.13 -10.59 -15.64
C GLU A 64 10.83 -9.85 -15.95
N SER A 65 9.74 -10.59 -16.19
CA SER A 65 8.38 -10.03 -16.33
C SER A 65 7.80 -9.78 -14.95
N TYR A 66 7.09 -8.65 -14.76
CA TYR A 66 6.37 -8.29 -13.53
C TYR A 66 4.84 -8.28 -13.75
N TRP A 67 4.37 -8.81 -14.87
CA TRP A 67 2.95 -8.83 -15.22
C TRP A 67 2.14 -9.84 -14.41
N ASP A 68 2.72 -10.98 -14.07
CA ASP A 68 2.12 -12.01 -13.20
C ASP A 68 1.90 -11.47 -11.78
N ASP A 69 2.90 -10.78 -11.24
CA ASP A 69 2.81 -10.08 -9.97
C ASP A 69 1.71 -9.01 -10.01
N PHE A 70 1.67 -8.21 -11.08
CA PHE A 70 0.66 -7.17 -11.28
C PHE A 70 -0.76 -7.74 -11.35
N VAL A 71 -0.98 -8.81 -12.13
CA VAL A 71 -2.31 -9.44 -12.25
C VAL A 71 -2.76 -9.97 -10.89
N THR A 72 -1.87 -10.63 -10.15
CA THR A 72 -2.16 -11.10 -8.78
C THR A 72 -2.54 -9.95 -7.86
N ASP A 73 -1.75 -8.88 -7.86
CA ASP A 73 -1.99 -7.69 -7.04
C ASP A 73 -3.31 -7.00 -7.42
N ALA A 74 -3.64 -6.95 -8.73
CA ALA A 74 -4.90 -6.37 -9.21
C ALA A 74 -6.09 -7.21 -8.77
N LEU A 75 -6.04 -8.54 -8.93
CA LEU A 75 -7.10 -9.44 -8.45
C LEU A 75 -7.32 -9.29 -6.94
N VAL A 76 -6.27 -9.27 -6.16
CA VAL A 76 -6.35 -9.07 -4.71
C VAL A 76 -6.87 -7.68 -4.36
N ASN A 77 -6.46 -6.64 -5.09
CA ASN A 77 -6.94 -5.28 -4.84
C ASN A 77 -8.45 -5.16 -5.04
N TYR A 78 -8.98 -5.83 -6.06
CA TYR A 78 -10.39 -5.81 -6.41
C TYR A 78 -11.19 -6.98 -5.81
N ALA A 79 -10.58 -7.85 -5.00
CA ALA A 79 -11.26 -8.99 -4.39
C ALA A 79 -12.56 -8.63 -3.64
N PRO A 80 -12.67 -7.50 -2.90
CA PRO A 80 -13.94 -7.11 -2.29
C PRO A 80 -15.03 -6.82 -3.32
N LEU A 81 -14.69 -6.15 -4.41
CA LEU A 81 -15.62 -5.86 -5.51
C LEU A 81 -16.02 -7.13 -6.25
N LEU A 82 -15.06 -8.01 -6.53
CA LEU A 82 -15.32 -9.30 -7.18
C LEU A 82 -16.25 -10.16 -6.33
N GLY A 83 -16.05 -10.18 -5.02
CA GLY A 83 -16.93 -10.89 -4.09
C GLY A 83 -18.34 -10.33 -4.06
N LEU A 84 -18.48 -8.99 -4.05
CA LEU A 84 -19.78 -8.32 -4.15
C LEU A 84 -20.50 -8.68 -5.46
N VAL A 85 -19.80 -8.58 -6.59
CA VAL A 85 -20.36 -8.92 -7.92
C VAL A 85 -20.77 -10.39 -7.99
N ALA A 86 -19.94 -11.30 -7.48
CA ALA A 86 -20.28 -12.71 -7.42
C ALA A 86 -21.57 -12.96 -6.62
N GLY A 87 -21.75 -12.28 -5.49
CA GLY A 87 -23.00 -12.34 -4.71
C GLY A 87 -24.20 -11.81 -5.46
N LEU A 88 -24.09 -10.73 -6.20
CA LEU A 88 -25.16 -10.21 -7.05
C LEU A 88 -25.54 -11.18 -8.18
N ILE A 89 -24.55 -11.87 -8.77
CA ILE A 89 -24.80 -12.91 -9.78
C ILE A 89 -25.61 -14.05 -9.17
N VAL A 90 -25.32 -14.45 -7.93
CA VAL A 90 -26.14 -15.45 -7.21
C VAL A 90 -27.60 -15.00 -7.09
N ALA A 91 -27.83 -13.72 -6.72
CA ALA A 91 -29.21 -13.18 -6.68
C ALA A 91 -29.94 -13.30 -8.01
N LEU A 92 -29.29 -12.90 -9.09
CA LEU A 92 -29.85 -12.95 -10.44
C LEU A 92 -30.12 -14.39 -10.89
N ALA A 93 -29.28 -15.34 -10.53
CA ALA A 93 -29.43 -16.76 -10.87
C ALA A 93 -30.62 -17.42 -10.14
N LEU A 94 -30.98 -16.93 -8.95
CA LEU A 94 -32.13 -17.40 -8.19
C LEU A 94 -33.44 -16.77 -8.64
N GLY A 95 -33.45 -15.79 -9.52
CA GLY A 95 -34.61 -15.08 -10.03
C GLY A 95 -34.78 -13.69 -9.38
N VAL A 96 -35.61 -12.85 -10.03
CA VAL A 96 -35.89 -11.47 -9.57
C VAL A 96 -37.17 -11.46 -8.73
N THR A 97 -37.18 -12.17 -7.61
CA THR A 97 -38.26 -12.12 -6.61
C THR A 97 -37.81 -11.29 -5.41
N GLU A 98 -38.74 -10.85 -4.55
CA GLU A 98 -38.41 -10.10 -3.35
C GLU A 98 -37.51 -10.92 -2.41
N GLU A 99 -37.79 -12.22 -2.28
CA GLU A 99 -36.98 -13.14 -1.47
C GLU A 99 -35.60 -13.37 -2.05
N ALA A 100 -35.45 -13.43 -3.37
CA ALA A 100 -34.18 -13.58 -4.05
C ALA A 100 -33.26 -12.37 -3.79
N TRP A 101 -33.80 -11.17 -3.61
CA TRP A 101 -33.02 -9.99 -3.24
C TRP A 101 -32.34 -10.10 -1.87
N VAL A 102 -33.04 -10.70 -0.88
CA VAL A 102 -32.45 -10.93 0.46
C VAL A 102 -31.29 -11.90 0.36
N VAL A 103 -31.44 -12.99 -0.39
CA VAL A 103 -30.35 -13.96 -0.66
C VAL A 103 -29.18 -13.26 -1.33
N GLY A 104 -29.47 -12.47 -2.37
CA GLY A 104 -28.43 -11.77 -3.13
C GLY A 104 -27.69 -10.73 -2.32
N LEU A 105 -28.39 -9.96 -1.50
CA LEU A 105 -27.78 -8.98 -0.60
C LEU A 105 -26.87 -9.68 0.40
N GLY A 106 -27.33 -10.76 1.02
CA GLY A 106 -26.53 -11.56 1.94
C GLY A 106 -25.28 -12.10 1.28
N ALA A 107 -25.42 -12.69 0.09
CA ALA A 107 -24.29 -13.21 -0.70
C ALA A 107 -23.30 -12.09 -1.09
N ALA A 108 -23.78 -10.92 -1.51
CA ALA A 108 -22.95 -9.79 -1.89
C ALA A 108 -22.15 -9.23 -0.72
N VAL A 109 -22.79 -9.06 0.44
CA VAL A 109 -22.12 -8.57 1.66
C VAL A 109 -21.11 -9.60 2.17
N ALA A 110 -21.47 -10.89 2.21
CA ALA A 110 -20.53 -11.95 2.59
C ALA A 110 -19.35 -12.04 1.62
N GLY A 111 -19.62 -11.99 0.32
CA GLY A 111 -18.57 -12.03 -0.72
C GLY A 111 -17.62 -10.84 -0.63
N ALA A 112 -18.15 -9.64 -0.43
CA ALA A 112 -17.33 -8.45 -0.21
C ALA A 112 -16.47 -8.58 1.05
N GLY A 113 -17.03 -9.09 2.16
CA GLY A 113 -16.32 -9.36 3.40
C GLY A 113 -15.17 -10.37 3.21
N ILE A 114 -15.44 -11.49 2.55
CA ILE A 114 -14.43 -12.50 2.22
C ILE A 114 -13.32 -11.88 1.35
N GLY A 115 -13.69 -11.16 0.28
CA GLY A 115 -12.74 -10.47 -0.58
C GLY A 115 -11.87 -9.48 0.19
N MET A 116 -12.44 -8.76 1.16
CA MET A 116 -11.70 -7.86 2.02
C MET A 116 -10.73 -8.61 2.95
N LEU A 117 -11.14 -9.76 3.51
CA LEU A 117 -10.23 -10.61 4.31
C LEU A 117 -9.06 -11.13 3.49
N ILE A 118 -9.29 -11.56 2.23
CA ILE A 118 -8.24 -11.98 1.29
C ILE A 118 -7.28 -10.81 1.05
N LYS A 119 -7.80 -9.63 0.72
CA LYS A 119 -7.00 -8.42 0.49
C LYS A 119 -6.16 -8.07 1.72
N LEU A 120 -6.75 -8.06 2.91
CA LEU A 120 -6.04 -7.75 4.16
C LEU A 120 -5.00 -8.81 4.52
N GLY A 121 -5.29 -10.09 4.24
CA GLY A 121 -4.32 -11.19 4.45
C GLY A 121 -3.08 -11.04 3.59
N PHE A 122 -3.27 -10.72 2.31
CA PHE A 122 -2.19 -10.51 1.35
C PHE A 122 -1.43 -9.20 1.60
N SER A 123 -2.16 -8.11 1.85
CA SER A 123 -1.57 -6.78 2.00
C SER A 123 -0.85 -6.55 3.32
N TYR A 124 -1.12 -7.38 4.34
CA TYR A 124 -0.54 -7.26 5.67
C TYR A 124 -0.03 -8.61 6.17
N PRO A 125 0.99 -9.17 5.53
CA PRO A 125 1.56 -10.44 5.97
C PRO A 125 2.05 -10.32 7.42
N ILE A 126 1.78 -11.38 8.20
CA ILE A 126 2.29 -11.54 9.55
C ILE A 126 3.60 -12.30 9.42
N GLY A 127 4.72 -11.61 9.60
CA GLY A 127 6.04 -12.20 9.51
C GLY A 127 7.03 -11.44 10.37
N ARG A 128 8.30 -11.81 10.29
CA ARG A 128 9.38 -11.02 10.90
C ARG A 128 9.55 -9.75 10.09
N PHE A 129 9.48 -8.60 10.74
CA PHE A 129 9.90 -7.34 10.18
C PHE A 129 11.43 -7.35 10.15
N ALA A 130 11.99 -7.56 8.95
CA ALA A 130 13.44 -7.60 8.78
C ALA A 130 14.02 -6.19 8.90
N GLY A 131 15.18 -6.05 9.54
CA GLY A 131 15.93 -4.80 9.54
C GLY A 131 16.37 -4.47 8.12
N GLN A 132 16.01 -3.29 7.62
CA GLN A 132 16.30 -2.80 6.28
C GLN A 132 16.81 -1.37 6.37
N ARG A 133 17.47 -0.89 5.30
CA ARG A 133 17.82 0.51 5.13
C ARG A 133 16.94 1.12 4.05
N VAL A 134 16.80 2.44 4.07
CA VAL A 134 16.01 3.16 3.06
C VAL A 134 16.52 2.84 1.65
N ALA A 135 17.84 2.85 1.43
CA ALA A 135 18.43 2.54 0.12
C ALA A 135 18.09 1.12 -0.38
N ASP A 136 17.97 0.14 0.52
CA ASP A 136 17.64 -1.23 0.13
C ASP A 136 16.16 -1.32 -0.31
N LEU A 137 15.25 -0.69 0.45
CA LEU A 137 13.83 -0.71 0.17
C LEU A 137 13.45 0.02 -1.13
N VAL A 138 14.04 1.18 -1.41
CA VAL A 138 13.68 1.95 -2.61
C VAL A 138 14.08 1.25 -3.92
N GLN A 139 14.98 0.26 -3.86
CA GLN A 139 15.40 -0.56 -4.98
C GLN A 139 14.48 -1.76 -5.26
N GLU A 140 13.56 -2.08 -4.33
CA GLU A 140 12.61 -3.17 -4.52
C GLU A 140 11.66 -2.88 -5.67
N ILE A 141 11.62 -3.81 -6.65
CA ILE A 141 10.78 -3.68 -7.84
C ILE A 141 9.45 -4.41 -7.64
N LYS A 142 9.46 -5.58 -6.97
CA LYS A 142 8.27 -6.41 -6.72
C LYS A 142 7.43 -5.88 -5.57
N VAL A 143 7.20 -4.59 -5.52
CA VAL A 143 6.41 -3.92 -4.50
C VAL A 143 5.34 -3.06 -5.16
N SER A 144 4.17 -2.99 -4.53
CA SER A 144 3.04 -2.19 -5.00
C SER A 144 2.29 -1.58 -3.82
N ARG A 145 1.14 -0.95 -4.09
CA ARG A 145 0.21 -0.54 -3.04
C ARG A 145 -0.42 -1.71 -2.27
N ILE A 146 -0.39 -2.93 -2.84
CA ILE A 146 -0.99 -4.14 -2.29
C ILE A 146 0.08 -5.09 -1.77
N ARG A 147 1.08 -5.39 -2.59
CA ARG A 147 2.23 -6.22 -2.25
C ARG A 147 3.24 -5.37 -1.50
N CYS A 148 3.52 -5.74 -0.26
CA CYS A 148 4.42 -5.00 0.62
C CYS A 148 5.64 -5.84 1.03
N VAL A 149 6.65 -5.15 1.56
CA VAL A 149 7.80 -5.76 2.23
C VAL A 149 7.73 -5.42 3.72
N PRO A 150 7.48 -6.41 4.62
CA PRO A 150 7.54 -6.17 6.07
C PRO A 150 8.95 -5.79 6.48
N SER A 151 9.11 -4.59 7.05
CA SER A 151 10.43 -4.00 7.28
C SER A 151 10.50 -3.29 8.62
N THR A 152 11.69 -3.30 9.22
CA THR A 152 12.06 -2.46 10.36
C THR A 152 13.06 -1.43 9.88
N LEU A 153 12.73 -0.15 10.03
CA LEU A 153 13.66 0.96 9.83
C LEU A 153 14.08 1.54 11.17
N SER A 154 15.34 1.93 11.27
CA SER A 154 15.86 2.70 12.41
C SER A 154 16.47 3.98 11.88
N GLY A 155 16.11 5.10 12.46
CA GLY A 155 16.59 6.42 12.01
C GLY A 155 15.94 7.54 12.79
N ARG A 156 16.22 8.77 12.36
CA ARG A 156 15.70 9.98 12.97
C ARG A 156 14.49 10.51 12.21
N ILE A 157 13.45 10.89 12.92
CA ILE A 157 12.32 11.59 12.32
C ILE A 157 12.74 13.04 12.06
N ILE A 158 12.85 13.42 10.78
CA ILE A 158 13.35 14.74 10.36
C ILE A 158 12.24 15.75 10.09
N GLY A 159 10.98 15.31 10.02
CA GLY A 159 9.87 16.20 9.74
C GLY A 159 8.57 15.48 9.41
N ARG A 160 7.61 16.26 8.91
CA ARG A 160 6.30 15.80 8.41
C ARG A 160 6.31 15.66 6.89
N GLY A 161 5.48 14.77 6.35
CA GLY A 161 5.57 14.27 4.98
C GLY A 161 5.37 15.27 3.86
N ILE A 162 4.53 16.31 4.02
CA ILE A 162 4.29 17.30 2.96
C ILE A 162 4.67 18.68 3.48
N PRO A 163 5.75 19.30 2.94
CA PRO A 163 6.14 20.66 3.32
C PRO A 163 4.98 21.65 3.10
N GLY A 164 4.61 22.39 4.14
CA GLY A 164 3.55 23.38 4.11
C GLY A 164 2.15 22.86 4.47
N LEU A 165 1.95 21.55 4.64
CA LEU A 165 0.71 20.98 5.13
C LEU A 165 0.84 20.68 6.64
N TYR A 166 0.33 21.56 7.48
CA TYR A 166 0.40 21.46 8.95
C TYR A 166 -0.39 20.29 9.55
N TRP A 167 -1.25 19.65 8.74
CA TRP A 167 -2.19 18.61 9.15
C TRP A 167 -1.81 17.20 8.67
N SER A 168 -0.64 17.05 8.05
CA SER A 168 -0.21 15.74 7.58
C SER A 168 0.16 14.85 8.77
N GLU A 169 -0.46 13.68 8.86
CA GLU A 169 -0.10 12.59 9.76
C GLU A 169 1.17 11.87 9.31
N ASP A 170 1.60 12.11 8.07
CA ASP A 170 2.80 11.51 7.51
C ASP A 170 4.05 12.05 8.20
N LEU A 171 4.97 11.15 8.48
CA LEU A 171 6.28 11.45 9.06
C LEU A 171 7.37 11.14 8.04
N VAL A 172 8.54 11.75 8.19
CA VAL A 172 9.71 11.44 7.37
C VAL A 172 10.81 10.92 8.27
N ILE A 173 11.22 9.66 8.05
CA ILE A 173 12.39 9.05 8.70
C ILE A 173 13.61 9.20 7.81
N GLN A 174 14.74 9.47 8.42
CA GLN A 174 16.05 9.49 7.78
C GLN A 174 16.98 8.49 8.47
N ASP A 175 17.60 7.62 7.70
CA ASP A 175 18.72 6.80 8.12
C ASP A 175 20.05 7.30 7.48
N ASP A 176 21.12 6.52 7.60
CA ASP A 176 22.42 6.82 6.99
C ASP A 176 22.44 6.71 5.46
N THR A 177 21.40 6.11 4.86
CA THR A 177 21.31 5.83 3.42
C THR A 177 20.31 6.69 2.69
N GLY A 178 19.37 7.36 3.40
CA GLY A 178 18.37 8.21 2.77
C GLY A 178 17.22 8.58 3.68
N PHE A 179 16.14 9.07 3.08
CA PHE A 179 14.91 9.39 3.80
C PHE A 179 13.70 8.72 3.13
N MET A 180 12.66 8.44 3.93
CA MET A 180 11.43 7.82 3.46
C MET A 180 10.24 8.41 4.18
N THR A 181 9.14 8.62 3.44
CA THR A 181 7.85 8.99 4.02
C THR A 181 7.26 7.79 4.75
N MET A 182 6.68 8.04 5.91
CA MET A 182 5.96 7.06 6.70
C MET A 182 4.51 7.49 6.84
N ASP A 183 3.59 6.57 6.53
CA ASP A 183 2.14 6.76 6.58
C ASP A 183 1.61 6.15 7.90
N TYR A 184 1.10 6.99 8.81
CA TYR A 184 0.56 6.56 10.10
C TYR A 184 -0.96 6.57 10.07
N ARG A 185 -1.56 5.49 9.59
CA ARG A 185 -3.01 5.34 9.48
C ARG A 185 -3.66 4.88 10.78
N GLN A 186 -4.72 5.57 11.16
CA GLN A 186 -5.65 5.16 12.20
C GLN A 186 -6.97 4.65 11.57
N PRO A 187 -7.80 3.92 12.33
CA PRO A 187 -9.06 3.36 11.79
C PRO A 187 -10.10 4.40 11.38
N ILE A 188 -10.00 5.61 11.89
CA ILE A 188 -10.97 6.69 11.69
C ILE A 188 -10.19 7.93 11.27
N ALA A 189 -10.53 8.54 10.13
CA ALA A 189 -9.86 9.75 9.61
C ALA A 189 -9.81 10.92 10.60
N ALA A 190 -10.80 11.04 11.50
CA ALA A 190 -10.76 12.03 12.58
C ALA A 190 -9.61 11.78 13.58
N LEU A 191 -9.24 10.51 13.82
CA LEU A 191 -8.09 10.16 14.66
C LEU A 191 -6.76 10.42 13.94
N ASP A 192 -6.70 10.23 12.63
CA ASP A 192 -5.53 10.61 11.79
C ASP A 192 -5.30 12.12 11.91
N PHE A 193 -6.36 12.91 11.73
CA PHE A 193 -6.31 14.36 11.87
C PHE A 193 -5.88 14.80 13.26
N LEU A 194 -6.46 14.23 14.33
CA LEU A 194 -6.09 14.55 15.71
C LEU A 194 -4.65 14.13 16.04
N PHE A 195 -4.20 13.00 15.53
CA PHE A 195 -2.81 12.56 15.67
C PHE A 195 -1.87 13.56 14.97
N GLY A 196 -2.16 13.91 13.72
CA GLY A 196 -1.40 14.92 12.97
C GLY A 196 -1.33 16.26 13.69
N LEU A 197 -2.43 16.70 14.29
CA LEU A 197 -2.52 17.99 14.96
C LEU A 197 -1.77 18.04 16.32
N PHE A 198 -1.92 16.99 17.14
CA PHE A 198 -1.49 17.05 18.55
C PHE A 198 -0.28 16.19 18.89
N ARG A 199 0.02 15.15 18.10
CA ARG A 199 1.05 14.16 18.46
C ARG A 199 2.19 14.04 17.47
N ALA A 200 1.99 14.31 16.19
CA ALA A 200 3.02 14.11 15.18
C ALA A 200 4.30 14.94 15.43
N GLU A 201 4.14 16.14 16.04
CA GLU A 201 5.28 17.02 16.36
C GLU A 201 6.20 16.46 17.45
N GLN A 202 5.66 15.65 18.37
CA GLN A 202 6.45 15.02 19.43
C GLN A 202 7.47 14.01 18.91
N PHE A 203 7.25 13.47 17.71
CA PHE A 203 8.17 12.52 17.08
C PHE A 203 9.32 13.19 16.34
N VAL A 204 9.16 14.46 15.93
CA VAL A 204 10.18 15.18 15.16
C VAL A 204 11.46 15.37 15.98
N GLY A 205 12.60 15.01 15.41
CA GLY A 205 13.91 15.06 16.06
C GLY A 205 14.24 13.84 16.92
N GLN A 206 13.32 12.88 17.08
CA GLN A 206 13.54 11.64 17.82
C GLN A 206 14.22 10.57 16.97
N ASP A 207 15.13 9.82 17.58
CA ASP A 207 15.67 8.59 17.02
C ASP A 207 14.69 7.45 17.33
N VAL A 208 14.19 6.78 16.29
CA VAL A 208 13.13 5.78 16.44
C VAL A 208 13.47 4.49 15.73
N ARG A 209 12.82 3.40 16.17
CA ARG A 209 12.72 2.16 15.41
C ARG A 209 11.26 1.98 14.99
N VAL A 210 11.03 1.78 13.70
CA VAL A 210 9.69 1.66 13.13
C VAL A 210 9.54 0.30 12.45
N GLU A 211 8.52 -0.45 12.83
CA GLU A 211 8.07 -1.65 12.15
C GLU A 211 6.88 -1.30 11.26
N GLY A 212 6.90 -1.73 10.00
CA GLY A 212 5.83 -1.41 9.07
C GLY A 212 5.93 -2.18 7.76
N TRP A 213 5.03 -1.87 6.84
CA TRP A 213 4.95 -2.47 5.53
C TRP A 213 5.41 -1.46 4.49
N TYR A 214 6.57 -1.71 3.89
CA TYR A 214 7.05 -0.89 2.77
C TYR A 214 6.18 -1.11 1.55
N ARG A 215 5.76 -0.01 0.91
CA ARG A 215 4.89 0.04 -0.27
C ARG A 215 5.38 1.09 -1.26
N ARG A 216 4.90 0.99 -2.51
CA ARG A 216 5.18 1.99 -3.54
C ARG A 216 4.01 2.17 -4.49
N PHE A 217 3.56 3.47 -4.67
CA PHE A 217 2.52 3.82 -5.64
C PHE A 217 2.35 5.36 -5.78
N PRO A 218 2.99 6.06 -6.72
CA PRO A 218 4.33 5.80 -7.26
C PRO A 218 5.44 6.10 -6.25
N ILE A 219 5.12 6.91 -5.24
CA ILE A 219 6.07 7.32 -4.20
C ILE A 219 6.29 6.15 -3.22
N PRO A 220 7.55 5.83 -2.87
CA PRO A 220 7.84 4.86 -1.83
C PRO A 220 7.44 5.39 -0.45
N TYR A 221 6.80 4.55 0.36
CA TYR A 221 6.43 4.87 1.73
C TYR A 221 6.42 3.63 2.63
N LEU A 222 6.58 3.84 3.93
CA LEU A 222 6.41 2.80 4.95
C LEU A 222 5.07 3.04 5.67
N GLU A 223 4.12 2.12 5.53
CA GLU A 223 2.90 2.12 6.33
C GLU A 223 3.23 1.63 7.74
N ILE A 224 3.08 2.49 8.74
CA ILE A 224 3.52 2.22 10.11
C ILE A 224 2.61 1.18 10.78
N TYR A 225 3.25 0.17 11.40
CA TYR A 225 2.60 -0.73 12.34
C TYR A 225 2.91 -0.34 13.78
N LYS A 226 4.20 -0.20 14.11
CA LYS A 226 4.66 0.20 15.44
C LYS A 226 5.82 1.17 15.36
N VAL A 227 5.80 2.16 16.25
CA VAL A 227 6.93 3.07 16.48
C VAL A 227 7.44 2.86 17.89
N TYR A 228 8.71 2.59 18.02
CA TYR A 228 9.42 2.43 19.29
C TYR A 228 10.24 3.68 19.54
N LEU A 229 9.96 4.38 20.63
CA LEU A 229 10.64 5.59 21.05
C LEU A 229 11.80 5.29 21.99
N PRO A 230 12.80 6.18 22.12
CA PRO A 230 13.95 6.00 23.01
C PRO A 230 13.56 5.91 24.50
N ASN A 231 12.44 6.50 24.90
CA ASN A 231 11.92 6.46 26.26
C ASN A 231 11.24 5.12 26.62
N GLY A 232 11.16 4.18 25.67
CA GLY A 232 10.52 2.88 25.84
C GLY A 232 9.04 2.84 25.45
N ASP A 233 8.45 3.98 25.07
CA ASP A 233 7.05 4.02 24.61
C ASP A 233 6.91 3.36 23.25
N VAL A 234 5.78 2.67 23.06
CA VAL A 234 5.44 1.99 21.81
C VAL A 234 4.07 2.48 21.32
N HIS A 235 4.07 3.11 20.15
CA HIS A 235 2.84 3.51 19.48
C HIS A 235 2.48 2.49 18.40
N THR A 236 1.25 1.96 18.46
CA THR A 236 0.76 0.93 17.53
C THR A 236 -0.40 1.47 16.71
N SER A 237 -0.36 1.28 15.38
CA SER A 237 -1.51 1.50 14.51
C SER A 237 -2.49 0.34 14.62
N HIS A 238 -3.76 0.64 14.89
CA HIS A 238 -4.83 -0.34 15.02
C HIS A 238 -5.66 -0.51 13.74
N ASN A 239 -5.34 0.25 12.68
CA ASN A 239 -6.08 0.27 11.41
C ASN A 239 -6.34 -1.14 10.85
N ARG A 240 -5.31 -1.97 10.79
CA ARG A 240 -5.41 -3.35 10.32
C ARG A 240 -6.36 -4.21 11.17
N GLY A 241 -6.31 -4.08 12.49
CA GLY A 241 -7.18 -4.84 13.40
C GLY A 241 -8.63 -4.50 13.19
N VAL A 242 -8.95 -3.22 13.14
CA VAL A 242 -10.31 -2.72 12.90
C VAL A 242 -10.80 -3.10 11.51
N ALA A 243 -9.97 -2.98 10.47
CA ALA A 243 -10.34 -3.39 9.12
C ALA A 243 -10.66 -4.91 9.04
N LYS A 244 -9.89 -5.76 9.73
CA LYS A 244 -10.18 -7.20 9.82
C LYS A 244 -11.46 -7.49 10.58
N PHE A 245 -11.73 -6.76 11.66
CA PHE A 245 -12.96 -6.91 12.43
C PHE A 245 -14.20 -6.55 11.58
N ILE A 246 -14.14 -5.43 10.84
CA ILE A 246 -15.19 -5.01 9.92
C ILE A 246 -15.41 -6.08 8.83
N ALA A 247 -14.35 -6.56 8.19
CA ALA A 247 -14.43 -7.57 7.13
C ALA A 247 -15.03 -8.89 7.64
N ALA A 248 -14.63 -9.33 8.83
CA ALA A 248 -15.21 -10.52 9.47
C ALA A 248 -16.68 -10.30 9.81
N GLY A 249 -17.04 -9.15 10.35
CA GLY A 249 -18.42 -8.78 10.63
C GLY A 249 -19.30 -8.79 9.37
N MET A 250 -18.83 -8.19 8.28
CA MET A 250 -19.50 -8.23 6.98
C MET A 250 -19.70 -9.67 6.49
N THR A 251 -18.67 -10.51 6.61
CA THR A 251 -18.77 -11.92 6.20
C THR A 251 -19.82 -12.67 7.01
N ILE A 252 -19.82 -12.53 8.33
CA ILE A 252 -20.74 -13.22 9.23
C ILE A 252 -22.18 -12.72 9.01
N VAL A 253 -22.39 -11.41 9.04
CA VAL A 253 -23.73 -10.81 8.85
C VAL A 253 -24.27 -11.15 7.47
N GLY A 254 -23.45 -11.02 6.42
CA GLY A 254 -23.83 -11.39 5.07
C GLY A 254 -24.21 -12.86 4.94
N ALA A 255 -23.45 -13.77 5.56
CA ALA A 255 -23.75 -15.20 5.58
C ALA A 255 -25.08 -15.51 6.31
N LEU A 256 -25.35 -14.84 7.44
CA LEU A 256 -26.60 -15.01 8.17
C LEU A 256 -27.78 -14.50 7.35
N VAL A 257 -27.70 -13.35 6.70
CA VAL A 257 -28.74 -12.82 5.80
C VAL A 257 -28.94 -13.73 4.60
N PHE A 258 -27.89 -14.27 4.02
CA PHE A 258 -27.93 -15.24 2.93
C PHE A 258 -28.70 -16.50 3.34
N LEU A 259 -28.35 -17.11 4.47
CA LEU A 259 -29.01 -18.31 5.00
C LEU A 259 -30.48 -18.05 5.33
N TYR A 260 -30.80 -16.92 5.96
CA TYR A 260 -32.17 -16.52 6.23
C TYR A 260 -32.98 -16.41 4.94
N GLY A 261 -32.44 -15.71 3.93
CA GLY A 261 -33.11 -15.59 2.63
C GLY A 261 -33.37 -16.94 1.96
N LEU A 262 -32.43 -17.90 2.06
CA LEU A 262 -32.64 -19.26 1.54
C LEU A 262 -33.77 -19.98 2.26
N LEU A 263 -33.92 -19.83 3.58
CA LEU A 263 -35.05 -20.43 4.34
C LEU A 263 -36.38 -19.84 3.89
N VAL A 264 -36.43 -18.52 3.67
CA VAL A 264 -37.64 -17.84 3.17
C VAL A 264 -38.01 -18.34 1.76
N VAL A 265 -37.05 -18.43 0.84
CA VAL A 265 -37.27 -18.97 -0.52
C VAL A 265 -37.71 -20.42 -0.48
N ALA A 266 -37.20 -21.22 0.47
CA ALA A 266 -37.60 -22.61 0.65
C ALA A 266 -38.96 -22.79 1.33
N GLY A 267 -39.67 -21.73 1.73
CA GLY A 267 -40.95 -21.78 2.40
C GLY A 267 -40.91 -22.32 3.84
N VAL A 268 -39.76 -22.24 4.51
CA VAL A 268 -39.53 -22.72 5.87
C VAL A 268 -39.55 -21.56 6.89
N GLY A 269 -39.87 -20.35 6.44
CA GLY A 269 -39.92 -19.13 7.25
C GLY A 269 -41.31 -18.75 7.68
#